data_de9975b35ba3ca03c036607925b14086
#
_entry.id   de9975b35ba3ca03c036607925b14086
#
_cell.length_a   1.000
_cell.length_b   1.000
_cell.length_c   1.000
_cell.angle_alpha   90.00
_cell.angle_beta   90.00
_cell.angle_gamma   90.00
#
_symmetry.space_group_name_H-M   'P 1'
#
loop_
_entity.id
_entity.type
_entity.pdbx_description
1 polymer ?
#
loop_
_entity_poly.entity_id
_entity_poly.type
_entity_poly.pdbx_seq_one_letter_code
_entity_poly.pdbx_strand_id
1 'polypeptide(L)'
;QSQSHHANTTLLPELTENTVTGGVAMINHALARRWHSTDQIIMHDWYLALLATATGALIYIDQPGELYRQHENNVLGARTLRKRLQKWLNPMQAIGKYWDLILNSQNQARLLLNQPDLSGDKRELIEKYEGLLNQTFSNRIKTIKKYHFKKNRTFHTVVFRTLIVTKMG
;
A
#
# COMPACT_ATOMS: atom_id res chain seq x y z
N GLN A 1 -10.89 -7.34 -18.81
CA GLN A 1 -9.58 -7.56 -18.18
C GLN A 1 -9.17 -6.25 -17.50
N SER A 2 -9.19 -6.19 -16.17
CA SER A 2 -8.58 -5.10 -15.44
C SER A 2 -7.13 -5.48 -15.15
N GLN A 3 -6.24 -5.23 -16.10
CA GLN A 3 -4.82 -5.25 -15.81
C GLN A 3 -4.51 -4.02 -14.95
N SER A 4 -3.90 -4.22 -13.79
CA SER A 4 -3.25 -3.13 -13.10
C SER A 4 -2.01 -2.79 -13.93
N HIS A 5 -2.00 -1.63 -14.59
CA HIS A 5 -0.86 -1.18 -15.37
C HIS A 5 0.37 -0.78 -14.53
N HIS A 6 0.34 -1.04 -13.22
CA HIS A 6 1.38 -0.68 -12.28
C HIS A 6 1.68 -1.88 -11.39
N ALA A 7 2.88 -2.43 -11.53
CA ALA A 7 3.41 -3.44 -10.63
C ALA A 7 4.55 -2.83 -9.81
N ASN A 8 4.36 -2.74 -8.50
CA ASN A 8 5.44 -2.36 -7.60
C ASN A 8 6.32 -3.58 -7.32
N THR A 9 7.60 -3.46 -7.57
CA THR A 9 8.59 -4.53 -7.31
C THR A 9 9.64 -4.12 -6.27
N THR A 10 9.53 -2.91 -5.74
CA THR A 10 10.45 -2.36 -4.73
C THR A 10 9.68 -1.82 -3.53
N LEU A 11 10.36 -1.73 -2.38
CA LEU A 11 9.76 -1.37 -1.11
C LEU A 11 9.11 0.03 -1.13
N LEU A 12 9.78 1.03 -1.68
CA LEU A 12 9.31 2.42 -1.62
C LEU A 12 7.88 2.62 -2.18
N PRO A 13 7.57 2.23 -3.42
CA PRO A 13 6.20 2.36 -3.92
C PRO A 13 5.22 1.43 -3.22
N GLU A 14 5.65 0.23 -2.80
CA GLU A 14 4.79 -0.74 -2.12
C GLU A 14 4.35 -0.27 -0.73
N LEU A 15 5.19 0.50 -0.01
CA LEU A 15 4.80 1.14 1.25
C LEU A 15 3.54 2.00 1.10
N THR A 16 3.39 2.69 -0.02
CA THR A 16 2.30 3.65 -0.22
C THR A 16 1.10 3.06 -0.92
N GLU A 17 1.26 1.98 -1.71
CA GLU A 17 0.18 1.42 -2.55
C GLU A 17 0.41 -0.05 -2.86
N ASN A 18 -0.54 -0.91 -2.43
CA ASN A 18 -0.54 -2.32 -2.79
C ASN A 18 -0.88 -2.53 -4.27
N THR A 19 -0.06 -3.30 -4.96
CA THR A 19 -0.31 -3.73 -6.35
C THR A 19 -0.45 -5.24 -6.48
N VAL A 20 -0.28 -5.99 -5.39
CA VAL A 20 -0.40 -7.45 -5.37
C VAL A 20 -1.83 -7.86 -5.06
N THR A 21 -2.31 -8.88 -5.76
CA THR A 21 -3.60 -9.52 -5.50
C THR A 21 -3.35 -10.94 -5.01
N GLY A 22 -3.89 -11.29 -3.85
CA GLY A 22 -3.62 -12.57 -3.18
C GLY A 22 -3.93 -13.81 -4.02
N GLY A 23 -4.97 -13.76 -4.86
CA GLY A 23 -5.38 -14.88 -5.72
C GLY A 23 -4.36 -15.27 -6.81
N VAL A 24 -3.47 -14.35 -7.18
CA VAL A 24 -2.44 -14.57 -8.22
C VAL A 24 -1.02 -14.43 -7.68
N ALA A 25 -0.84 -14.42 -6.35
CA ALA A 25 0.45 -14.31 -5.72
C ALA A 25 1.00 -15.70 -5.35
N MET A 26 2.26 -15.97 -5.69
CA MET A 26 2.99 -17.13 -5.21
C MET A 26 4.15 -16.69 -4.31
N ILE A 27 4.36 -17.40 -3.22
CA ILE A 27 5.45 -17.17 -2.28
C ILE A 27 6.33 -18.40 -2.18
N ASN A 28 7.62 -18.20 -2.00
CA ASN A 28 8.54 -19.28 -1.73
C ASN A 28 8.58 -19.64 -0.24
N HIS A 29 9.19 -20.75 0.09
CA HIS A 29 9.29 -21.24 1.47
C HIS A 29 10.06 -20.27 2.40
N ALA A 30 11.06 -19.56 1.88
CA ALA A 30 11.81 -18.61 2.67
C ALA A 30 10.95 -17.41 3.12
N LEU A 31 10.09 -16.90 2.24
CA LEU A 31 9.12 -15.84 2.58
C LEU A 31 8.03 -16.39 3.53
N ALA A 32 7.54 -17.60 3.28
CA ALA A 32 6.53 -18.23 4.13
C ALA A 32 7.00 -18.41 5.59
N ARG A 33 8.27 -18.75 5.81
CA ARG A 33 8.86 -18.84 7.16
C ARG A 33 8.96 -17.50 7.90
N ARG A 34 9.01 -16.38 7.17
CA ARG A 34 9.05 -15.04 7.75
C ARG A 34 7.65 -14.50 8.08
N TRP A 35 6.64 -15.18 7.60
CA TRP A 35 5.26 -14.86 7.89
C TRP A 35 4.91 -15.24 9.33
N HIS A 36 4.58 -14.23 10.11
CA HIS A 36 3.94 -14.44 11.41
C HIS A 36 2.56 -13.81 11.34
N SER A 37 1.52 -14.64 11.39
CA SER A 37 0.15 -14.16 11.43
C SER A 37 -0.05 -13.34 12.71
N THR A 38 -0.53 -12.12 12.56
CA THR A 38 -0.93 -11.27 13.68
C THR A 38 -2.27 -10.65 13.34
N ASP A 39 -3.08 -10.35 14.36
CA ASP A 39 -4.36 -9.62 14.22
C ASP A 39 -4.16 -8.19 13.68
N GLN A 40 -2.91 -7.73 13.61
CA GLN A 40 -2.54 -6.42 13.10
C GLN A 40 -2.39 -6.38 11.56
N ILE A 41 -2.37 -7.54 10.90
CA ILE A 41 -2.30 -7.62 9.44
C ILE A 41 -3.70 -7.38 8.87
N ILE A 42 -3.87 -6.25 8.20
CA ILE A 42 -5.16 -5.83 7.65
C ILE A 42 -5.41 -6.44 6.28
N MET A 43 -4.35 -6.49 5.45
CA MET A 43 -4.38 -7.08 4.10
C MET A 43 -3.17 -8.01 3.96
N HIS A 44 -3.43 -9.31 3.92
CA HIS A 44 -2.39 -10.34 3.87
C HIS A 44 -1.52 -10.26 2.60
N ASP A 45 -2.12 -9.97 1.45
CA ASP A 45 -1.43 -9.82 0.18
C ASP A 45 -0.49 -8.60 0.19
N TRP A 46 -0.94 -7.48 0.73
CA TRP A 46 -0.11 -6.30 0.89
C TRP A 46 1.05 -6.52 1.86
N TYR A 47 0.77 -7.14 3.01
CA TYR A 47 1.83 -7.44 3.97
C TYR A 47 2.89 -8.39 3.41
N LEU A 48 2.49 -9.42 2.65
CA LEU A 48 3.41 -10.32 1.95
C LEU A 48 4.27 -9.58 0.91
N ALA A 49 3.68 -8.67 0.13
CA ALA A 49 4.39 -7.84 -0.82
C ALA A 49 5.42 -6.92 -0.12
N LEU A 50 5.02 -6.30 0.98
CA LEU A 50 5.90 -5.50 1.82
C LEU A 50 7.05 -6.34 2.38
N LEU A 51 6.75 -7.53 2.93
CA LEU A 51 7.74 -8.44 3.47
C LEU A 51 8.73 -8.91 2.38
N ALA A 52 8.22 -9.28 1.20
CA ALA A 52 9.05 -9.69 0.07
C ALA A 52 9.98 -8.56 -0.40
N THR A 53 9.48 -7.33 -0.53
CA THR A 53 10.29 -6.18 -0.97
C THR A 53 11.25 -5.69 0.10
N ALA A 54 10.93 -5.90 1.37
CA ALA A 54 11.78 -5.54 2.49
C ALA A 54 12.95 -6.52 2.68
N THR A 55 12.71 -7.84 2.59
CA THR A 55 13.70 -8.86 2.96
C THR A 55 14.24 -9.68 1.79
N GLY A 56 13.71 -9.50 0.59
CA GLY A 56 14.08 -10.27 -0.60
C GLY A 56 13.73 -9.53 -1.88
N ALA A 57 12.98 -10.18 -2.76
CA ALA A 57 12.55 -9.67 -4.04
C ALA A 57 11.08 -10.00 -4.33
N LEU A 58 10.40 -9.08 -5.00
CA LEU A 58 9.08 -9.25 -5.58
C LEU A 58 9.23 -9.24 -7.10
N ILE A 59 8.81 -10.30 -7.76
CA ILE A 59 8.91 -10.45 -9.22
C ILE A 59 7.50 -10.34 -9.80
N TYR A 60 7.33 -9.45 -10.77
CA TYR A 60 6.11 -9.35 -11.54
C TYR A 60 6.19 -10.24 -12.79
N ILE A 61 5.17 -11.07 -12.99
CA ILE A 61 5.02 -11.91 -14.18
C ILE A 61 3.90 -11.30 -15.02
N ASP A 62 4.24 -10.79 -16.20
CA ASP A 62 3.27 -10.16 -17.11
C ASP A 62 2.51 -11.22 -17.93
N GLN A 63 1.79 -12.08 -17.19
CA GLN A 63 0.93 -13.11 -17.76
C GLN A 63 -0.37 -13.20 -16.95
N PRO A 64 -1.52 -13.47 -17.59
CA PRO A 64 -2.76 -13.69 -16.87
C PRO A 64 -2.66 -14.93 -15.96
N GLY A 65 -2.74 -14.73 -14.64
CA GLY A 65 -2.65 -15.80 -13.65
C GLY A 65 -3.98 -16.49 -13.37
N GLU A 66 -5.12 -15.77 -13.56
CA GLU A 66 -6.44 -16.31 -13.30
C GLU A 66 -7.52 -15.66 -14.16
N LEU A 67 -8.63 -16.38 -14.35
CA LEU A 67 -9.88 -15.84 -14.89
C LEU A 67 -10.78 -15.42 -13.72
N TYR A 68 -10.81 -14.13 -13.44
CA TYR A 68 -11.61 -13.60 -12.33
C TYR A 68 -13.09 -13.50 -12.71
N ARG A 69 -13.94 -14.35 -12.10
CA ARG A 69 -15.39 -14.27 -12.28
C ARG A 69 -15.92 -13.06 -11.49
N GLN A 70 -16.51 -12.11 -12.20
CA GLN A 70 -17.15 -10.97 -11.58
C GLN A 70 -18.57 -11.33 -11.12
N HIS A 71 -18.84 -11.18 -9.83
CA HIS A 71 -20.19 -11.22 -9.26
C HIS A 71 -20.56 -9.83 -8.76
N GLU A 72 -21.87 -9.53 -8.71
CA GLU A 72 -22.35 -8.20 -8.29
C GLU A 72 -21.88 -7.78 -6.88
N ASN A 73 -21.60 -8.75 -6.01
CA ASN A 73 -21.15 -8.55 -4.63
C ASN A 73 -19.62 -8.53 -4.45
N ASN A 74 -18.84 -8.64 -5.53
CA ASN A 74 -17.38 -8.61 -5.41
C ASN A 74 -16.88 -7.22 -4.99
N VAL A 75 -16.00 -7.17 -4.01
CA VAL A 75 -15.39 -5.92 -3.50
C VAL A 75 -14.71 -5.12 -4.61
N LEU A 76 -14.14 -5.81 -5.62
CA LEU A 76 -13.41 -5.22 -6.75
C LEU A 76 -14.19 -5.25 -8.06
N GLY A 77 -15.50 -5.61 -8.06
CA GLY A 77 -16.34 -5.66 -9.27
C GLY A 77 -16.44 -4.34 -10.02
N ALA A 78 -16.79 -4.42 -11.30
CA ALA A 78 -16.93 -3.26 -12.18
C ALA A 78 -17.84 -2.19 -11.55
N ARG A 79 -17.26 -1.03 -11.31
CA ARG A 79 -17.98 0.11 -10.70
C ARG A 79 -18.95 0.67 -11.72
N THR A 80 -20.25 0.47 -11.49
CA THR A 80 -21.28 1.13 -12.30
C THR A 80 -21.17 2.66 -12.20
N LEU A 81 -21.56 3.39 -13.25
CA LEU A 81 -21.59 4.86 -13.28
C LEU A 81 -22.30 5.44 -12.03
N ARG A 82 -23.35 4.77 -11.56
CA ARG A 82 -24.10 5.13 -10.34
C ARG A 82 -23.22 5.11 -9.09
N LYS A 83 -22.36 4.09 -8.92
CA LYS A 83 -21.40 4.03 -7.78
C LYS A 83 -20.30 5.09 -7.90
N ARG A 84 -19.94 5.51 -9.14
CA ARG A 84 -19.01 6.63 -9.35
C ARG A 84 -19.66 7.96 -8.96
N LEU A 85 -20.90 8.22 -9.36
CA LEU A 85 -21.66 9.41 -8.96
C LEU A 85 -21.89 9.51 -7.46
N GLN A 86 -22.21 8.41 -6.78
CA GLN A 86 -22.37 8.38 -5.32
C GLN A 86 -21.08 8.77 -4.56
N LYS A 87 -19.90 8.49 -5.11
CA LYS A 87 -18.64 8.96 -4.51
C LYS A 87 -18.45 10.48 -4.56
N TRP A 88 -19.03 11.13 -5.57
CA TRP A 88 -19.00 12.60 -5.66
C TRP A 88 -19.95 13.27 -4.67
N LEU A 89 -20.99 12.55 -4.23
CA LEU A 89 -21.98 13.06 -3.28
C LEU A 89 -21.51 13.04 -1.83
N ASN A 90 -20.48 12.24 -1.50
CA ASN A 90 -19.92 12.14 -0.14
C ASN A 90 -18.39 12.25 -0.13
N PRO A 91 -17.81 13.43 -0.40
CA PRO A 91 -16.35 13.61 -0.45
C PRO A 91 -15.68 13.32 0.90
N MET A 92 -16.32 13.65 2.02
CA MET A 92 -15.78 13.39 3.36
C MET A 92 -15.60 11.89 3.63
N GLN A 93 -16.56 11.05 3.22
CA GLN A 93 -16.43 9.59 3.35
C GLN A 93 -15.29 9.04 2.47
N ALA A 94 -15.07 9.63 1.29
CA ALA A 94 -13.97 9.24 0.43
C ALA A 94 -12.61 9.62 1.04
N ILE A 95 -12.52 10.79 1.66
CA ILE A 95 -11.34 11.27 2.40
C ILE A 95 -11.05 10.35 3.59
N GLY A 96 -12.06 10.02 4.40
CA GLY A 96 -11.93 9.11 5.54
C GLY A 96 -11.38 7.73 5.11
N LYS A 97 -11.95 7.12 4.08
CA LYS A 97 -11.42 5.84 3.54
C LYS A 97 -9.99 5.94 3.04
N TYR A 98 -9.62 7.07 2.46
CA TYR A 98 -8.26 7.31 2.01
C TYR A 98 -7.30 7.45 3.20
N TRP A 99 -7.77 8.12 4.25
CA TRP A 99 -7.03 8.26 5.50
C TRP A 99 -6.80 6.91 6.19
N ASP A 100 -7.85 6.09 6.29
CA ASP A 100 -7.75 4.73 6.82
C ASP A 100 -6.71 3.89 6.06
N LEU A 101 -6.67 4.00 4.73
CA LEU A 101 -5.66 3.32 3.92
C LEU A 101 -4.23 3.80 4.24
N ILE A 102 -4.03 5.09 4.53
CA ILE A 102 -2.72 5.62 4.94
C ILE A 102 -2.33 5.04 6.30
N LEU A 103 -3.22 5.11 7.29
CA LEU A 103 -2.97 4.57 8.62
C LEU A 103 -2.67 3.06 8.57
N ASN A 104 -3.46 2.32 7.82
CA ASN A 104 -3.30 0.89 7.64
C ASN A 104 -1.96 0.54 6.99
N SER A 105 -1.53 1.30 5.98
CA SER A 105 -0.24 1.09 5.34
C SER A 105 0.93 1.36 6.28
N GLN A 106 0.84 2.40 7.11
CA GLN A 106 1.86 2.71 8.11
C GLN A 106 1.92 1.65 9.22
N ASN A 107 0.77 1.16 9.68
CA ASN A 107 0.71 0.09 10.67
C ASN A 107 1.33 -1.21 10.14
N GLN A 108 1.02 -1.60 8.90
CA GLN A 108 1.64 -2.77 8.28
C GLN A 108 3.15 -2.59 8.05
N ALA A 109 3.58 -1.38 7.65
CA ALA A 109 5.00 -1.08 7.50
C ALA A 109 5.76 -1.20 8.83
N ARG A 110 5.16 -0.78 9.94
CA ARG A 110 5.75 -0.90 11.28
C ARG A 110 6.06 -2.35 11.64
N LEU A 111 5.21 -3.30 11.25
CA LEU A 111 5.44 -4.73 11.53
C LEU A 111 6.73 -5.26 10.90
N LEU A 112 7.18 -4.66 9.79
CA LEU A 112 8.43 -5.04 9.13
C LEU A 112 9.68 -4.71 9.96
N LEU A 113 9.60 -3.74 10.87
CA LEU A 113 10.72 -3.37 11.73
C LEU A 113 11.17 -4.50 12.67
N ASN A 114 10.29 -5.49 12.89
CA ASN A 114 10.60 -6.69 13.68
C ASN A 114 11.40 -7.74 12.87
N GLN A 115 11.63 -7.52 11.56
CA GLN A 115 12.40 -8.47 10.75
C GLN A 115 13.91 -8.32 11.06
N PRO A 116 14.59 -9.42 11.42
CA PRO A 116 15.99 -9.37 11.84
C PRO A 116 16.96 -8.98 10.71
N ASP A 117 16.64 -9.41 9.49
CA ASP A 117 17.54 -9.25 8.32
C ASP A 117 17.20 -7.99 7.49
N LEU A 118 16.50 -7.04 8.09
CA LEU A 118 16.18 -5.79 7.41
C LEU A 118 17.43 -4.91 7.28
N SER A 119 17.84 -4.59 6.04
CA SER A 119 18.98 -3.70 5.81
C SER A 119 18.74 -2.30 6.38
N GLY A 120 19.83 -1.61 6.75
CA GLY A 120 19.77 -0.28 7.35
C GLY A 120 18.97 0.73 6.52
N ASP A 121 19.21 0.76 5.20
CA ASP A 121 18.51 1.66 4.28
C ASP A 121 16.99 1.39 4.24
N LYS A 122 16.59 0.12 4.21
CA LYS A 122 15.19 -0.27 4.20
C LYS A 122 14.53 0.01 5.56
N ARG A 123 15.26 -0.21 6.65
CA ARG A 123 14.83 0.12 8.01
C ARG A 123 14.56 1.62 8.13
N GLU A 124 15.53 2.45 7.71
CA GLU A 124 15.37 3.92 7.71
C GLU A 124 14.15 4.34 6.89
N LEU A 125 13.98 3.79 5.69
CA LEU A 125 12.84 4.10 4.82
C LEU A 125 11.50 3.80 5.50
N ILE A 126 11.38 2.64 6.16
CA ILE A 126 10.16 2.23 6.87
C ILE A 126 9.90 3.15 8.07
N GLU A 127 10.91 3.43 8.89
CA GLU A 127 10.82 4.32 10.04
C GLU A 127 10.38 5.74 9.64
N LYS A 128 10.94 6.27 8.53
CA LYS A 128 10.54 7.58 8.00
C LYS A 128 9.11 7.59 7.48
N TYR A 129 8.65 6.49 6.86
CA TYR A 129 7.29 6.36 6.36
C TYR A 129 6.27 6.25 7.50
N GLU A 130 6.51 5.34 8.45
CA GLU A 130 5.60 5.10 9.58
C GLU A 130 5.54 6.32 10.50
N GLY A 131 6.69 6.97 10.74
CA GLY A 131 6.76 8.17 11.59
C GLY A 131 6.27 9.47 10.95
N LEU A 132 5.81 9.49 9.68
CA LEU A 132 5.41 10.71 8.98
C LEU A 132 4.38 11.55 9.76
N LEU A 133 3.35 10.89 10.29
CA LEU A 133 2.26 11.59 10.99
C LEU A 133 2.65 12.12 12.37
N ASN A 134 3.77 11.65 12.94
CA ASN A 134 4.31 12.13 14.21
C ASN A 134 5.22 13.35 14.04
N GLN A 135 5.52 13.75 12.80
CA GLN A 135 6.37 14.90 12.51
C GLN A 135 5.58 16.21 12.47
N THR A 136 6.30 17.33 12.61
CA THR A 136 5.74 18.67 12.37
C THR A 136 5.38 18.88 10.89
N PHE A 137 4.52 19.83 10.59
CA PHE A 137 4.11 20.16 9.21
C PHE A 137 5.30 20.34 8.26
N SER A 138 6.28 21.13 8.64
CA SER A 138 7.47 21.38 7.81
C SER A 138 8.31 20.14 7.59
N ASN A 139 8.47 19.30 8.64
CA ASN A 139 9.25 18.07 8.55
C ASN A 139 8.55 17.01 7.68
N ARG A 140 7.21 16.92 7.72
CA ARG A 140 6.45 16.06 6.81
C ARG A 140 6.73 16.37 5.35
N ILE A 141 6.70 17.66 5.00
CA ILE A 141 7.01 18.11 3.62
C ILE A 141 8.46 17.73 3.24
N LYS A 142 9.42 18.01 4.11
CA LYS A 142 10.83 17.67 3.87
C LYS A 142 11.03 16.16 3.69
N THR A 143 10.42 15.34 4.57
CA THR A 143 10.53 13.89 4.52
C THR A 143 9.88 13.33 3.26
N ILE A 144 8.67 13.77 2.89
CA ILE A 144 7.99 13.33 1.65
C ILE A 144 8.84 13.65 0.41
N LYS A 145 9.46 14.86 0.37
CA LYS A 145 10.33 15.26 -0.75
C LYS A 145 11.62 14.46 -0.77
N LYS A 146 12.29 14.29 0.37
CA LYS A 146 13.58 13.58 0.48
C LYS A 146 13.46 12.11 0.06
N TYR A 147 12.43 11.40 0.55
CA TYR A 147 12.24 9.96 0.29
C TYR A 147 11.31 9.69 -0.90
N HIS A 148 10.80 10.74 -1.57
CA HIS A 148 9.95 10.61 -2.76
C HIS A 148 8.67 9.78 -2.54
N PHE A 149 8.08 9.79 -1.35
CA PHE A 149 6.82 9.08 -1.11
C PHE A 149 5.72 9.59 -2.05
N LYS A 150 5.18 8.65 -2.83
CA LYS A 150 4.16 8.91 -3.87
C LYS A 150 3.34 7.67 -4.15
N LYS A 151 2.16 7.87 -4.74
CA LYS A 151 1.33 6.81 -5.33
C LYS A 151 1.70 6.60 -6.79
N ASN A 152 1.22 5.50 -7.38
CA ASN A 152 1.47 5.19 -8.80
C ASN A 152 0.82 6.20 -9.76
N ARG A 153 -0.31 6.82 -9.36
CA ARG A 153 -0.99 7.85 -10.17
C ARG A 153 -0.79 9.24 -9.57
N THR A 154 -0.58 10.23 -10.43
CA THR A 154 -0.33 11.63 -10.00
C THR A 154 -1.46 12.18 -9.13
N PHE A 155 -2.73 12.00 -9.54
CA PHE A 155 -3.88 12.44 -8.74
C PHE A 155 -3.86 11.83 -7.33
N HIS A 156 -3.66 10.53 -7.22
CA HIS A 156 -3.57 9.84 -5.92
C HIS A 156 -2.35 10.30 -5.10
N THR A 157 -1.26 10.66 -5.76
CA THR A 157 -0.08 11.23 -5.10
C THR A 157 -0.39 12.58 -4.48
N VAL A 158 -1.10 13.45 -5.19
CA VAL A 158 -1.51 14.77 -4.67
C VAL A 158 -2.40 14.58 -3.44
N VAL A 159 -3.45 13.77 -3.54
CA VAL A 159 -4.35 13.48 -2.42
C VAL A 159 -3.59 12.92 -1.23
N PHE A 160 -2.75 11.90 -1.44
CA PHE A 160 -1.93 11.27 -0.41
C PHE A 160 -1.03 12.28 0.32
N ARG A 161 -0.29 13.09 -0.44
CA ARG A 161 0.61 14.10 0.13
C ARG A 161 -0.15 15.20 0.88
N THR A 162 -1.25 15.67 0.34
CA THR A 162 -2.10 16.67 1.01
C THR A 162 -2.59 16.14 2.34
N LEU A 163 -3.17 14.94 2.37
CA LEU A 163 -3.70 14.34 3.60
C LEU A 163 -2.60 14.17 4.67
N ILE A 164 -1.43 13.67 4.30
CA ILE A 164 -0.32 13.53 5.25
C ILE A 164 0.16 14.89 5.75
N VAL A 165 0.34 15.87 4.87
CA VAL A 165 0.87 17.19 5.25
C VAL A 165 -0.11 17.92 6.17
N THR A 166 -1.40 17.91 5.86
CA THR A 166 -2.43 18.65 6.62
C THR A 166 -2.95 17.89 7.83
N LYS A 167 -2.76 16.56 7.90
CA LYS A 167 -3.42 15.67 8.88
C LYS A 167 -4.95 15.78 8.86
N MET A 168 -5.52 16.03 7.70
CA MET A 168 -6.97 16.06 7.54
C MET A 168 -7.48 14.66 7.22
N GLY A 169 -7.84 13.92 8.26
CA GLY A 169 -8.45 12.61 8.19
C GLY A 169 -9.39 12.38 9.37
#